data_f1999bee15cff7b26e3ed011e0ec5352
#
_entry.id   f1999bee15cff7b26e3ed011e0ec5352
#
_cell.length_a   1.000
_cell.length_b   1.000
_cell.length_c   1.000
_cell.angle_alpha   90.00
_cell.angle_beta   90.00
_cell.angle_gamma   90.00
#
_symmetry.space_group_name_H-M   'P 1'
#
loop_
_entity.id
_entity.type
_entity.pdbx_description
1 polymer ?
#
loop_
_entity_poly.entity_id
_entity_poly.type
_entity_poly.pdbx_seq_one_letter_code
_entity_poly.pdbx_strand_id
1 'polypeptide(L)'
;MIAVTTGARRRAVRDGDRHVDTAHLLHSLVESDPEVREVFDGGPQLARVLGYLVQRSIGYGLRWQGTQEDSGGFPAVREPGGEGWSPSAEAALDRAVGGALLRGERHADGLDLLAALVADPRCRAVEVLERAGVAPGPLGARAADRAAAEGSVG
;
A
#
# COMPACT_ATOMS: atom_id res chain seq x y z
N MET A 1 1.18 12.24 1.20
CA MET A 1 0.08 11.26 1.40
C MET A 1 -1.13 11.49 0.49
N ILE A 2 -1.56 12.73 0.31
CA ILE A 2 -2.71 13.04 -0.56
C ILE A 2 -2.53 12.54 -1.99
N ALA A 3 -1.34 12.74 -2.56
CA ALA A 3 -1.04 12.26 -3.92
C ALA A 3 -1.14 10.75 -4.02
N VAL A 4 -0.72 10.03 -2.99
CA VAL A 4 -0.78 8.56 -2.95
C VAL A 4 -2.22 8.07 -2.91
N THR A 5 -3.04 8.63 -2.03
CA THR A 5 -4.44 8.21 -1.91
C THR A 5 -5.24 8.57 -3.15
N THR A 6 -5.01 9.73 -3.73
CA THR A 6 -5.65 10.15 -4.97
C THR A 6 -5.28 9.23 -6.13
N GLY A 7 -4.00 8.89 -6.24
CA GLY A 7 -3.51 7.97 -7.26
C GLY A 7 -4.11 6.58 -7.12
N ALA A 8 -4.22 6.10 -5.89
CA ALA A 8 -4.81 4.80 -5.61
C ALA A 8 -6.29 4.75 -6.03
N ARG A 9 -7.05 5.81 -5.74
CA ARG A 9 -8.45 5.91 -6.16
C ARG A 9 -8.61 5.91 -7.67
N ARG A 10 -7.75 6.66 -8.36
CA ARG A 10 -7.77 6.69 -9.83
C ARG A 10 -7.54 5.30 -10.42
N ARG A 11 -6.61 4.55 -9.84
CA ARG A 11 -6.33 3.20 -10.32
C ARG A 11 -7.49 2.27 -10.11
N ALA A 12 -8.12 2.33 -8.96
CA ALA A 12 -9.28 1.49 -8.67
C ALA A 12 -10.40 1.74 -9.69
N VAL A 13 -10.65 3.01 -10.00
CA VAL A 13 -11.64 3.37 -11.01
C VAL A 13 -11.26 2.83 -12.39
N ARG A 14 -10.01 3.04 -12.79
CA ARG A 14 -9.51 2.58 -14.09
C ARG A 14 -9.63 1.08 -14.23
N ASP A 15 -9.30 0.35 -13.17
CA ASP A 15 -9.29 -1.10 -13.17
C ASP A 15 -10.70 -1.70 -13.01
N GLY A 16 -11.69 -0.87 -12.72
CA GLY A 16 -13.06 -1.33 -12.49
C GLY A 16 -13.23 -2.06 -11.17
N ASP A 17 -12.35 -1.83 -10.22
CA ASP A 17 -12.42 -2.49 -8.92
C ASP A 17 -13.44 -1.82 -8.02
N ARG A 18 -14.13 -2.65 -7.21
CA ARG A 18 -15.16 -2.17 -6.28
C ARG A 18 -14.60 -1.36 -5.13
N HIS A 19 -13.36 -1.68 -4.75
CA HIS A 19 -12.72 -1.07 -3.58
C HIS A 19 -11.34 -0.57 -3.98
N VAL A 20 -10.88 0.46 -3.29
CA VAL A 20 -9.49 0.87 -3.33
C VAL A 20 -8.75 -0.01 -2.34
N ASP A 21 -7.91 -0.89 -2.82
CA ASP A 21 -7.26 -1.90 -2.00
C ASP A 21 -5.78 -1.57 -1.72
N THR A 22 -5.14 -2.44 -0.94
CA THR A 22 -3.73 -2.24 -0.59
C THR A 22 -2.80 -2.32 -1.78
N ALA A 23 -3.16 -3.08 -2.82
CA ALA A 23 -2.35 -3.12 -4.04
C ALA A 23 -2.41 -1.78 -4.79
N HIS A 24 -3.56 -1.12 -4.83
CA HIS A 24 -3.67 0.22 -5.39
C HIS A 24 -2.82 1.21 -4.61
N LEU A 25 -2.82 1.11 -3.29
CA LEU A 25 -1.98 1.96 -2.43
C LEU A 25 -0.50 1.71 -2.69
N LEU A 26 -0.08 0.46 -2.74
CA LEU A 26 1.32 0.11 -3.02
C LEU A 26 1.75 0.64 -4.38
N HIS A 27 0.93 0.47 -5.40
CA HIS A 27 1.23 0.95 -6.75
C HIS A 27 1.43 2.46 -6.77
N SER A 28 0.51 3.18 -6.15
CA SER A 28 0.59 4.63 -6.06
C SER A 28 1.82 5.10 -5.28
N LEU A 29 2.14 4.43 -4.17
CA LEU A 29 3.34 4.72 -3.39
C LEU A 29 4.61 4.59 -4.22
N VAL A 30 4.76 3.47 -4.90
CA VAL A 30 5.97 3.19 -5.66
C VAL A 30 6.12 4.16 -6.84
N GLU A 31 5.02 4.59 -7.43
CA GLU A 31 5.09 5.53 -8.55
C GLU A 31 5.35 6.97 -8.11
N SER A 32 4.82 7.39 -6.98
CA SER A 32 4.82 8.80 -6.62
C SER A 32 5.79 9.20 -5.52
N ASP A 33 6.37 8.24 -4.79
CA ASP A 33 7.20 8.54 -3.64
C ASP A 33 8.63 8.02 -3.83
N PRO A 34 9.61 8.91 -4.11
CA PRO A 34 10.99 8.50 -4.30
C PRO A 34 11.62 7.84 -3.06
N GLU A 35 11.23 8.27 -1.87
CA GLU A 35 11.78 7.70 -0.63
C GLU A 35 11.30 6.27 -0.43
N VAL A 36 10.07 5.98 -0.81
CA VAL A 36 9.57 4.61 -0.80
C VAL A 36 10.38 3.73 -1.77
N ARG A 37 10.66 4.25 -2.96
CA ARG A 37 11.48 3.48 -3.92
C ARG A 37 12.86 3.15 -3.38
N GLU A 38 13.44 4.04 -2.60
CA GLU A 38 14.80 3.87 -2.07
C GLU A 38 14.92 2.76 -1.02
N VAL A 39 13.83 2.37 -0.38
CA VAL A 39 13.90 1.28 0.62
C VAL A 39 13.87 -0.12 -0.02
N PHE A 40 13.56 -0.21 -1.30
CA PHE A 40 13.68 -1.48 -2.04
C PHE A 40 15.15 -1.79 -2.34
N ASP A 41 15.42 -3.08 -2.54
CA ASP A 41 16.79 -3.56 -2.76
C ASP A 41 17.12 -3.51 -4.26
N GLY A 42 17.23 -2.30 -4.78
CA GLY A 42 17.66 -2.04 -6.14
C GLY A 42 16.56 -2.02 -7.18
N GLY A 43 16.94 -1.55 -8.37
CA GLY A 43 16.04 -1.38 -9.50
C GLY A 43 15.38 -2.66 -10.00
N PRO A 44 16.09 -3.79 -10.11
CA PRO A 44 15.46 -5.04 -10.56
C PRO A 44 14.35 -5.52 -9.66
N GLN A 45 14.49 -5.39 -8.34
CA GLN A 45 13.47 -5.75 -7.40
C GLN A 45 12.23 -4.87 -7.59
N LEU A 46 12.45 -3.57 -7.67
CA LEU A 46 11.38 -2.60 -7.87
C LEU A 46 10.65 -2.83 -9.19
N ALA A 47 11.38 -3.15 -10.25
CA ALA A 47 10.79 -3.45 -11.55
C ALA A 47 9.87 -4.68 -11.50
N ARG A 48 10.26 -5.70 -10.73
CA ARG A 48 9.40 -6.88 -10.55
C ARG A 48 8.10 -6.54 -9.84
N VAL A 49 8.18 -5.72 -8.80
CA VAL A 49 6.99 -5.25 -8.08
C VAL A 49 6.06 -4.50 -9.02
N LEU A 50 6.59 -3.55 -9.76
CA LEU A 50 5.80 -2.78 -10.74
C LEU A 50 5.22 -3.67 -11.83
N GLY A 51 5.96 -4.66 -12.30
CA GLY A 51 5.49 -5.60 -13.29
C GLY A 51 4.25 -6.37 -12.81
N TYR A 52 4.27 -6.86 -11.59
CA TYR A 52 3.13 -7.55 -11.01
C TYR A 52 1.92 -6.64 -10.87
N LEU A 53 2.15 -5.42 -10.41
CA LEU A 53 1.08 -4.44 -10.23
C LEU A 53 0.42 -4.07 -11.58
N VAL A 54 1.23 -3.87 -12.61
CA VAL A 54 0.73 -3.56 -13.95
C VAL A 54 -0.05 -4.73 -14.54
N GLN A 55 0.47 -5.95 -14.42
CA GLN A 55 -0.24 -7.15 -14.88
C GLN A 55 -1.59 -7.29 -14.20
N ARG A 56 -1.65 -6.99 -12.93
CA ARG A 56 -2.90 -7.02 -12.19
C ARG A 56 -3.90 -5.99 -12.71
N SER A 57 -3.43 -4.78 -13.01
CA SER A 57 -4.26 -3.69 -13.53
C SER A 57 -4.89 -4.02 -14.87
N ILE A 58 -4.18 -4.73 -15.74
CA ILE A 58 -4.68 -5.05 -17.06
C ILE A 58 -5.43 -6.38 -17.11
N GLY A 59 -5.65 -7.01 -15.97
CA GLY A 59 -6.51 -8.19 -15.88
C GLY A 59 -5.93 -9.48 -16.41
N TYR A 60 -4.63 -9.59 -16.57
CA TYR A 60 -3.98 -10.78 -17.08
C TYR A 60 -3.90 -11.90 -16.05
N GLY A 61 -5.06 -12.47 -15.69
CA GLY A 61 -5.11 -13.75 -15.02
C GLY A 61 -4.54 -13.85 -13.62
N LEU A 62 -4.11 -12.77 -13.04
CA LEU A 62 -3.63 -12.80 -11.66
C LEU A 62 -4.84 -12.78 -10.73
N ARG A 63 -5.05 -13.91 -10.07
CA ARG A 63 -6.06 -14.01 -9.03
C ARG A 63 -5.37 -13.87 -7.68
N TRP A 64 -6.03 -13.17 -6.79
CA TRP A 64 -5.54 -13.07 -5.43
C TRP A 64 -5.66 -14.41 -4.73
N GLN A 65 -4.59 -14.84 -4.07
CA GLN A 65 -4.53 -16.09 -3.34
C GLN A 65 -4.19 -15.79 -1.88
N GLY A 66 -5.06 -16.23 -0.99
CA GLY A 66 -4.81 -16.06 0.44
C GLY A 66 -5.05 -14.67 0.99
N THR A 67 -5.49 -13.75 0.16
CA THR A 67 -5.83 -12.39 0.61
C THR A 67 -7.31 -12.27 0.90
N GLN A 68 -7.64 -11.41 1.87
CA GLN A 68 -9.01 -11.30 2.36
C GLN A 68 -9.51 -9.85 2.42
N GLU A 69 -9.01 -9.00 1.54
CA GLU A 69 -9.37 -7.59 1.57
C GLU A 69 -10.85 -7.34 1.32
N ASP A 70 -11.45 -8.16 0.46
CA ASP A 70 -12.84 -7.99 0.07
C ASP A 70 -13.79 -8.90 0.85
N SER A 71 -13.29 -9.81 1.65
CA SER A 71 -14.09 -10.88 2.23
C SER A 71 -14.50 -10.66 3.68
N GLY A 72 -13.98 -9.68 4.34
CA GLY A 72 -14.34 -9.36 5.72
C GLY A 72 -15.55 -8.48 5.80
N GLY A 73 -16.25 -8.37 4.74
CA GLY A 73 -17.08 -7.27 4.70
C GLY A 73 -18.54 -7.49 4.96
N PHE A 74 -18.99 -6.89 5.91
CA PHE A 74 -20.30 -6.31 5.79
C PHE A 74 -20.39 -5.62 4.45
N PRO A 75 -21.50 -5.79 3.70
CA PRO A 75 -21.77 -4.88 2.62
C PRO A 75 -21.77 -3.50 3.25
N ALA A 76 -20.64 -2.87 3.25
CA ALA A 76 -20.51 -1.57 3.83
C ALA A 76 -21.53 -0.68 3.15
N VAL A 77 -22.34 -0.05 3.94
CA VAL A 77 -23.17 1.03 3.46
C VAL A 77 -22.17 2.08 2.99
N ARG A 78 -21.94 2.09 1.69
CA ARG A 78 -21.01 3.04 1.14
C ARG A 78 -21.73 4.30 0.78
N GLU A 79 -21.04 5.38 0.98
CA GLU A 79 -21.53 6.67 0.54
C GLU A 79 -21.73 6.64 -0.98
N PRO A 80 -22.83 7.22 -1.46
CA PRO A 80 -23.09 7.25 -2.89
C PRO A 80 -21.92 7.88 -3.65
N GLY A 81 -21.41 7.18 -4.65
CA GLY A 81 -20.32 7.65 -5.48
C GLY A 81 -18.92 7.48 -4.90
N GLY A 82 -18.82 6.85 -3.73
CA GLY A 82 -17.53 6.61 -3.13
C GLY A 82 -16.99 5.23 -3.41
N GLU A 83 -15.86 5.15 -4.08
CA GLU A 83 -15.05 3.96 -4.01
C GLU A 83 -14.50 3.91 -2.59
N GLY A 84 -15.10 3.09 -1.78
CA GLY A 84 -14.62 2.92 -0.43
C GLY A 84 -13.32 2.16 -0.41
N TRP A 85 -12.54 2.44 0.62
CA TRP A 85 -11.33 1.67 0.90
C TRP A 85 -11.72 0.24 1.29
N SER A 86 -10.92 -0.74 0.86
CA SER A 86 -11.05 -2.08 1.42
C SER A 86 -10.76 -2.03 2.92
N PRO A 87 -11.29 -2.98 3.71
CA PRO A 87 -10.97 -3.00 5.15
C PRO A 87 -9.48 -3.02 5.45
N SER A 88 -8.70 -3.77 4.68
CA SER A 88 -7.25 -3.81 4.84
C SER A 88 -6.59 -2.47 4.51
N ALA A 89 -7.05 -1.80 3.45
CA ALA A 89 -6.52 -0.49 3.07
C ALA A 89 -6.85 0.56 4.13
N GLU A 90 -8.06 0.57 4.62
CA GLU A 90 -8.47 1.49 5.68
C GLU A 90 -7.64 1.28 6.95
N ALA A 91 -7.46 0.02 7.35
CA ALA A 91 -6.65 -0.32 8.52
C ALA A 91 -5.19 0.12 8.34
N ALA A 92 -4.63 -0.04 7.13
CA ALA A 92 -3.27 0.41 6.85
C ALA A 92 -3.13 1.93 6.95
N LEU A 93 -4.09 2.65 6.40
CA LEU A 93 -4.10 4.12 6.49
C LEU A 93 -4.19 4.58 7.95
N ASP A 94 -5.07 3.97 8.73
CA ASP A 94 -5.20 4.29 10.16
C ASP A 94 -3.92 3.97 10.93
N ARG A 95 -3.30 2.84 10.62
CA ARG A 95 -2.05 2.43 11.26
C ARG A 95 -0.91 3.39 10.92
N ALA A 96 -0.86 3.85 9.67
CA ALA A 96 0.15 4.82 9.24
C ALA A 96 0.02 6.14 10.01
N VAL A 97 -1.19 6.63 10.13
CA VAL A 97 -1.47 7.85 10.90
C VAL A 97 -1.12 7.65 12.37
N GLY A 98 -1.52 6.52 12.95
CA GLY A 98 -1.21 6.20 14.35
C GLY A 98 0.28 6.17 14.63
N GLY A 99 1.07 5.57 13.73
CA GLY A 99 2.52 5.52 13.86
C GLY A 99 3.16 6.91 13.83
N ALA A 100 2.71 7.76 12.93
CA ALA A 100 3.21 9.13 12.85
C ALA A 100 2.87 9.92 14.12
N LEU A 101 1.64 9.79 14.60
CA LEU A 101 1.21 10.45 15.82
C LEU A 101 2.03 10.03 17.04
N LEU A 102 2.36 8.74 17.13
CA LEU A 102 3.19 8.22 18.22
C LEU A 102 4.59 8.86 18.25
N ARG A 103 5.10 9.26 17.08
CA ARG A 103 6.38 9.97 16.99
C ARG A 103 6.23 11.48 17.17
N GLY A 104 5.02 11.97 17.37
CA GLY A 104 4.77 13.41 17.51
C GLY A 104 4.63 14.16 16.20
N GLU A 105 4.47 13.44 15.10
CA GLU A 105 4.31 14.04 13.77
C GLU A 105 2.85 14.31 13.48
N ARG A 106 2.58 15.36 12.72
CA ARG A 106 1.21 15.74 12.36
C ARG A 106 0.62 14.90 11.24
N HIS A 107 1.49 14.40 10.35
CA HIS A 107 1.06 13.71 9.14
C HIS A 107 1.86 12.44 8.94
N ALA A 108 1.20 11.42 8.47
CA ALA A 108 1.87 10.23 7.99
C ALA A 108 2.41 10.49 6.58
N ASP A 109 3.55 9.89 6.28
CA ASP A 109 4.14 9.95 4.94
C ASP A 109 4.08 8.57 4.25
N GLY A 110 4.65 8.49 3.05
CA GLY A 110 4.64 7.25 2.28
C GLY A 110 5.37 6.11 2.97
N LEU A 111 6.43 6.39 3.70
CA LEU A 111 7.17 5.37 4.45
C LEU A 111 6.32 4.78 5.57
N ASP A 112 5.57 5.62 6.26
CA ASP A 112 4.62 5.16 7.28
C ASP A 112 3.59 4.24 6.66
N LEU A 113 3.07 4.58 5.50
CA LEU A 113 2.07 3.77 4.83
C LEU A 113 2.67 2.44 4.36
N LEU A 114 3.88 2.45 3.80
CA LEU A 114 4.53 1.21 3.39
C LEU A 114 4.72 0.27 4.58
N ALA A 115 5.22 0.78 5.70
CA ALA A 115 5.37 -0.01 6.91
C ALA A 115 4.03 -0.57 7.39
N ALA A 116 2.98 0.23 7.31
CA ALA A 116 1.63 -0.20 7.70
C ALA A 116 1.08 -1.29 6.78
N LEU A 117 1.31 -1.18 5.46
CA LEU A 117 0.86 -2.18 4.50
C LEU A 117 1.51 -3.54 4.77
N VAL A 118 2.82 -3.56 4.97
CA VAL A 118 3.53 -4.83 5.15
C VAL A 118 3.31 -5.45 6.54
N ALA A 119 2.72 -4.71 7.46
CA ALA A 119 2.35 -5.24 8.78
C ALA A 119 1.16 -6.21 8.71
N ASP A 120 0.39 -6.19 7.64
CA ASP A 120 -0.74 -7.09 7.44
C ASP A 120 -0.35 -8.19 6.46
N PRO A 121 -0.06 -9.42 6.94
CA PRO A 121 0.42 -10.49 6.06
C PRO A 121 -0.64 -11.01 5.08
N ARG A 122 -1.87 -10.63 5.24
CA ARG A 122 -2.98 -11.11 4.41
C ARG A 122 -3.41 -10.13 3.33
N CYS A 123 -2.82 -8.95 3.29
CA CYS A 123 -3.27 -7.95 2.32
C CYS A 123 -2.68 -8.21 0.92
N ARG A 124 -3.33 -7.64 -0.07
CA ARG A 124 -2.90 -7.79 -1.48
C ARG A 124 -1.54 -7.19 -1.75
N ALA A 125 -1.19 -6.10 -1.08
CA ALA A 125 0.14 -5.50 -1.21
C ALA A 125 1.23 -6.50 -0.83
N VAL A 126 1.06 -7.22 0.27
CA VAL A 126 2.01 -8.24 0.72
C VAL A 126 2.08 -9.38 -0.29
N GLU A 127 0.94 -9.82 -0.82
CA GLU A 127 0.94 -10.88 -1.85
C GLU A 127 1.72 -10.46 -3.08
N VAL A 128 1.57 -9.22 -3.54
CA VAL A 128 2.35 -8.68 -4.67
C VAL A 128 3.84 -8.71 -4.35
N LEU A 129 4.22 -8.21 -3.17
CA LEU A 129 5.63 -8.16 -2.76
C LEU A 129 6.23 -9.57 -2.71
N GLU A 130 5.55 -10.51 -2.12
CA GLU A 130 6.04 -11.89 -2.01
C GLU A 130 6.19 -12.53 -3.39
N ARG A 131 5.24 -12.34 -4.28
CA ARG A 131 5.33 -12.85 -5.65
C ARG A 131 6.47 -12.23 -6.44
N ALA A 132 6.80 -10.99 -6.12
CA ALA A 132 7.94 -10.30 -6.75
C ALA A 132 9.28 -10.67 -6.09
N GLY A 133 9.28 -11.54 -5.07
CA GLY A 133 10.48 -11.96 -4.39
C GLY A 133 10.95 -10.99 -3.31
N VAL A 134 10.08 -10.12 -2.83
CA VAL A 134 10.42 -9.14 -1.80
C VAL A 134 9.90 -9.65 -0.45
N ALA A 135 10.81 -9.76 0.53
CA ALA A 135 10.42 -10.15 1.88
C ALA A 135 9.75 -8.96 2.59
N PRO A 136 8.49 -9.08 3.00
CA PRO A 136 7.78 -7.93 3.60
C PRO A 136 8.36 -7.47 4.93
N GLY A 137 8.81 -8.40 5.78
CA GLY A 137 9.34 -8.06 7.09
C GLY A 137 10.54 -7.12 7.04
N PRO A 138 11.62 -7.49 6.35
CA PRO A 138 12.77 -6.60 6.20
C PRO A 138 12.43 -5.27 5.50
N LEU A 139 11.56 -5.31 4.50
CA LEU A 139 11.12 -4.10 3.83
C LEU A 139 10.42 -3.15 4.80
N GLY A 140 9.51 -3.68 5.60
CA GLY A 140 8.78 -2.91 6.61
C GLY A 140 9.71 -2.32 7.65
N ALA A 141 10.72 -3.08 8.09
CA ALA A 141 11.71 -2.60 9.04
C ALA A 141 12.50 -1.41 8.46
N ARG A 142 12.94 -1.52 7.22
CA ARG A 142 13.65 -0.42 6.56
C ARG A 142 12.78 0.83 6.42
N ALA A 143 11.53 0.64 6.05
CA ALA A 143 10.59 1.75 5.91
C ALA A 143 10.35 2.44 7.26
N ALA A 144 10.13 1.68 8.32
CA ALA A 144 9.90 2.21 9.65
C ALA A 144 11.13 2.95 10.18
N ASP A 145 12.33 2.37 9.99
CA ASP A 145 13.57 2.99 10.42
C ASP A 145 13.81 4.32 9.70
N ARG A 146 13.54 4.34 8.41
CA ARG A 146 13.71 5.56 7.61
C ARG A 146 12.71 6.63 7.99
N ALA A 147 11.47 6.26 8.21
CA ALA A 147 10.44 7.19 8.67
C ALA A 147 10.81 7.82 10.01
N ALA A 148 11.30 7.01 10.95
CA ALA A 148 11.74 7.49 12.26
C ALA A 148 12.95 8.42 12.15
N ALA A 149 13.91 8.09 11.29
CA ALA A 149 15.10 8.92 11.08
C ALA A 149 14.75 10.28 10.50
N GLU A 150 13.82 10.33 9.57
CA GLU A 150 13.38 11.59 8.96
C GLU A 150 12.59 12.45 9.95
N GLY A 151 11.77 11.84 10.77
CA GLY A 151 11.03 12.55 11.82
C GLY A 151 11.93 13.20 12.84
N SER A 152 13.10 12.62 13.11
CA SER A 152 14.04 13.16 14.10
C SER A 152 14.91 14.29 13.57
N VAL A 153 14.94 14.52 12.27
CA VAL A 153 15.74 15.59 11.64
C VAL A 153 14.97 16.90 11.56
N GLY A 154 13.68 16.81 11.68
CA GLY A 154 12.83 17.98 11.65
C GLY A 154 12.80 18.70 12.96
#